data_522d9b57cc82a5d7dcb918da942705e6
#
_entry.id   522d9b57cc82a5d7dcb918da942705e6
#
_cell.length_a   1.000
_cell.length_b   1.000
_cell.length_c   1.000
_cell.angle_alpha   90.00
_cell.angle_beta   90.00
_cell.angle_gamma   90.00
#
_symmetry.space_group_name_H-M   'P 1'
#
loop_
_entity.id
_entity.type
_entity.pdbx_description
1 polymer ?
#
loop_
_entity_poly.entity_id
_entity_poly.type
_entity_poly.pdbx_seq_one_letter_code
_entity_poly.pdbx_strand_id
1 'polypeptide(L)'
;MQDYGPRDGMYEPRSGWKGAQGRSVSDHPAYVFRMTARDMARFGLLYLRNGRWNDRQVVPADWIERTTKTDRPNNEFGGHEFFWWIALDGSLYPGVDVGNRAYAAHGAGGHYITVMPEYDLVVVHRVNTNDRTIPVGGIDEGTRVTSAEYGELLALILAARPRQ
;
A
#
# COMPACT_ATOMS: atom_id res chain seq x y z
N MET A 1 -20.42 2.72 6.10
CA MET A 1 -19.23 2.61 6.95
C MET A 1 -19.72 2.34 8.34
N GLN A 2 -19.44 1.18 8.90
CA GLN A 2 -19.47 1.12 10.36
C GLN A 2 -18.38 2.11 10.80
N ASP A 3 -18.74 2.99 11.73
CA ASP A 3 -17.80 3.96 12.27
C ASP A 3 -16.54 3.24 12.73
N TYR A 4 -15.39 3.81 12.44
CA TYR A 4 -14.11 3.36 12.96
C TYR A 4 -14.22 3.33 14.48
N GLY A 5 -14.42 2.14 15.03
CA GLY A 5 -14.42 1.96 16.47
C GLY A 5 -12.98 2.03 16.98
N PRO A 6 -12.74 2.40 18.23
CA PRO A 6 -11.41 2.49 18.83
C PRO A 6 -10.66 1.13 18.84
N ARG A 7 -11.28 0.07 18.37
CA ARG A 7 -10.67 -1.28 18.24
C ARG A 7 -10.25 -1.62 16.82
N ASP A 8 -10.62 -0.84 15.82
CA ASP A 8 -10.43 -1.17 14.40
C ASP A 8 -9.13 -0.61 13.83
N GLY A 9 -8.54 0.34 14.48
CA GLY A 9 -7.25 0.90 14.16
C GLY A 9 -6.77 1.81 15.26
N MET A 10 -5.48 1.83 15.49
CA MET A 10 -4.84 2.80 16.38
C MET A 10 -3.63 3.36 15.67
N TYR A 11 -3.36 4.62 15.95
CA TYR A 11 -2.08 5.21 15.62
C TYR A 11 -1.37 5.56 16.93
N GLU A 12 -0.08 5.35 16.96
CA GLU A 12 0.76 5.70 18.09
C GLU A 12 2.05 6.36 17.61
N PRO A 13 2.59 7.32 18.35
CA PRO A 13 3.91 7.85 18.05
C PRO A 13 4.91 6.73 18.08
N ARG A 14 5.77 6.66 17.08
CA ARG A 14 6.88 5.70 17.06
C ARG A 14 7.92 6.13 18.06
N SER A 15 7.72 5.79 19.34
CA SER A 15 8.67 6.09 20.39
C SER A 15 9.97 5.33 20.14
N GLY A 16 11.11 6.02 20.33
CA GLY A 16 12.43 5.41 20.30
C GLY A 16 13.05 5.22 18.92
N TRP A 17 12.43 5.69 17.84
CA TRP A 17 13.12 5.71 16.55
C TRP A 17 14.19 6.81 16.57
N LYS A 18 15.41 6.36 16.68
CA LYS A 18 16.60 7.21 16.52
C LYS A 18 17.16 6.90 15.15
N GLY A 19 17.42 7.95 14.34
CA GLY A 19 18.15 7.77 13.09
C GLY A 19 19.49 7.07 13.31
N ALA A 20 20.16 6.66 12.25
CA ALA A 20 21.42 5.90 12.28
C ALA A 20 22.52 6.49 13.19
N GLN A 21 22.40 7.75 13.60
CA GLN A 21 23.32 8.45 14.51
C GLN A 21 22.75 8.66 15.91
N GLY A 22 21.65 7.98 16.28
CA GLY A 22 21.06 8.07 17.63
C GLY A 22 20.36 9.40 17.96
N ARG A 23 20.21 10.31 17.01
CA ARG A 23 19.48 11.58 17.18
C ARG A 23 18.07 11.47 16.60
N SER A 24 17.14 12.20 17.20
CA SER A 24 15.85 12.49 16.55
C SER A 24 16.15 13.23 15.24
N VAL A 25 15.75 12.68 14.11
CA VAL A 25 16.05 13.24 12.78
C VAL A 25 14.96 14.21 12.32
N SER A 26 13.85 14.31 13.06
CA SER A 26 12.71 15.12 12.67
C SER A 26 11.95 15.64 13.89
N ASP A 27 11.54 16.88 13.84
CA ASP A 27 10.59 17.47 14.78
C ASP A 27 9.16 16.92 14.56
N HIS A 28 8.95 16.16 13.48
CA HIS A 28 7.70 15.51 13.16
C HIS A 28 7.78 14.03 13.55
N PRO A 29 7.05 13.58 14.58
CA PRO A 29 7.08 12.19 15.00
C PRO A 29 6.49 11.28 13.92
N ALA A 30 7.12 10.13 13.70
CA ALA A 30 6.54 9.08 12.90
C ALA A 30 5.43 8.37 13.70
N TYR A 31 4.35 8.03 13.02
CA TYR A 31 3.23 7.29 13.59
C TYR A 31 3.12 5.91 12.98
N VAL A 32 2.75 4.94 13.78
CA VAL A 32 2.43 3.57 13.33
C VAL A 32 0.93 3.42 13.30
N PHE A 33 0.41 3.01 12.15
CA PHE A 33 -1.01 2.66 12.00
C PHE A 33 -1.17 1.15 12.20
N ARG A 34 -2.02 0.76 13.13
CA ARG A 34 -2.46 -0.62 13.31
C ARG A 34 -3.85 -0.75 12.71
N MET A 35 -3.96 -1.45 11.61
CA MET A 35 -5.20 -1.60 10.86
C MET A 35 -5.47 -3.07 10.59
N THR A 36 -6.74 -3.46 10.54
CA THR A 36 -7.12 -4.79 10.04
C THR A 36 -6.96 -4.84 8.52
N ALA A 37 -6.87 -6.03 7.94
CA ALA A 37 -6.85 -6.17 6.48
C ALA A 37 -8.12 -5.58 5.83
N ARG A 38 -9.25 -5.68 6.52
CA ARG A 38 -10.53 -5.11 6.05
C ARG A 38 -10.51 -3.58 6.02
N ASP A 39 -9.85 -2.94 6.99
CA ASP A 39 -9.74 -1.48 7.02
C ASP A 39 -8.74 -0.97 6.00
N MET A 40 -7.65 -1.71 5.77
CA MET A 40 -6.75 -1.45 4.66
C MET A 40 -7.47 -1.55 3.31
N ALA A 41 -8.36 -2.54 3.14
CA ALA A 41 -9.18 -2.66 1.93
C ALA A 41 -10.19 -1.51 1.79
N ARG A 42 -10.81 -1.06 2.87
CA ARG A 42 -11.69 0.13 2.87
C ARG A 42 -10.93 1.41 2.49
N PHE A 43 -9.71 1.55 3.00
CA PHE A 43 -8.84 2.66 2.62
C PHE A 43 -8.49 2.61 1.12
N GLY A 44 -8.08 1.46 0.61
CA GLY A 44 -7.85 1.28 -0.82
C GLY A 44 -9.11 1.55 -1.66
N LEU A 45 -10.28 1.10 -1.20
CA LEU A 45 -11.56 1.35 -1.87
C LEU A 45 -11.91 2.85 -1.90
N LEU A 46 -11.63 3.59 -0.83
CA LEU A 46 -11.81 5.03 -0.79
C LEU A 46 -10.99 5.71 -1.91
N TYR A 47 -9.74 5.29 -2.08
CA TYR A 47 -8.88 5.79 -3.14
C TYR A 47 -9.36 5.36 -4.54
N LEU A 48 -9.76 4.10 -4.70
CA LEU A 48 -10.34 3.58 -5.95
C LEU A 48 -11.59 4.37 -6.38
N ARG A 49 -12.35 4.88 -5.43
CA ARG A 49 -13.56 5.70 -5.64
C ARG A 49 -13.26 7.21 -5.63
N ASN A 50 -12.05 7.61 -5.98
CA ASN A 50 -11.62 9.00 -6.05
C ASN A 50 -11.96 9.80 -4.77
N GLY A 51 -11.73 9.20 -3.61
CA GLY A 51 -11.96 9.83 -2.33
C GLY A 51 -13.43 9.88 -1.87
N ARG A 52 -14.32 9.19 -2.57
CA ARG A 52 -15.75 9.10 -2.19
C ARG A 52 -16.01 7.87 -1.33
N TRP A 53 -16.80 8.08 -0.29
CA TRP A 53 -17.34 7.01 0.53
C TRP A 53 -18.86 7.18 0.62
N ASN A 54 -19.60 6.21 0.11
CA ASN A 54 -21.03 6.37 -0.18
C ASN A 54 -21.26 7.67 -0.98
N ASP A 55 -22.14 8.55 -0.51
CA ASP A 55 -22.48 9.81 -1.20
C ASP A 55 -21.62 11.00 -0.77
N ARG A 56 -20.59 10.78 0.06
CA ARG A 56 -19.75 11.86 0.60
C ARG A 56 -18.37 11.85 -0.03
N GLN A 57 -17.88 13.03 -0.41
CA GLN A 57 -16.48 13.26 -0.71
C GLN A 57 -15.72 13.37 0.62
N VAL A 58 -14.87 12.39 0.94
CA VAL A 58 -14.08 12.31 2.18
C VAL A 58 -12.68 12.85 1.96
N VAL A 59 -12.08 12.52 0.82
CA VAL A 59 -10.78 13.05 0.36
C VAL A 59 -11.03 13.78 -0.96
N PRO A 60 -10.54 15.01 -1.15
CA PRO A 60 -10.69 15.72 -2.42
C PRO A 60 -10.22 14.88 -3.61
N ALA A 61 -10.98 14.87 -4.70
CA ALA A 61 -10.66 14.06 -5.87
C ALA A 61 -9.36 14.50 -6.56
N ASP A 62 -9.10 15.80 -6.60
CA ASP A 62 -7.85 16.39 -7.12
C ASP A 62 -6.63 15.98 -6.27
N TRP A 63 -6.81 15.80 -4.96
CA TRP A 63 -5.77 15.23 -4.10
C TRP A 63 -5.45 13.78 -4.47
N ILE A 64 -6.48 12.94 -4.65
CA ILE A 64 -6.30 11.56 -5.11
C ILE A 64 -5.53 11.54 -6.43
N GLU A 65 -5.99 12.32 -7.40
CA GLU A 65 -5.36 12.41 -8.71
C GLU A 65 -3.89 12.84 -8.62
N ARG A 66 -3.61 13.88 -7.85
CA ARG A 66 -2.27 14.41 -7.65
C ARG A 66 -1.32 13.42 -6.99
N THR A 67 -1.81 12.63 -6.04
CA THR A 67 -0.96 11.76 -5.21
C THR A 67 -0.78 10.37 -5.78
N THR A 68 -1.57 9.97 -6.78
CA THR A 68 -1.54 8.62 -7.39
C THR A 68 -1.10 8.61 -8.85
N LYS A 69 -0.47 9.69 -9.30
CA LYS A 69 0.08 9.78 -10.67
C LYS A 69 1.51 10.31 -10.62
N THR A 70 2.35 9.72 -11.44
CA THR A 70 3.69 10.25 -11.74
C THR A 70 4.11 9.78 -13.13
N ASP A 71 4.96 10.54 -13.79
CA ASP A 71 5.67 10.18 -15.01
C ASP A 71 7.16 9.89 -14.75
N ARG A 72 7.57 9.94 -13.48
CA ARG A 72 8.96 9.80 -13.06
C ARG A 72 9.24 8.40 -12.57
N PRO A 73 10.04 7.61 -13.28
CA PRO A 73 10.45 6.31 -12.79
C PRO A 73 11.31 6.46 -11.54
N ASN A 74 11.07 5.61 -10.55
CA ASN A 74 11.86 5.52 -9.35
C ASN A 74 12.76 4.27 -9.36
N ASN A 75 12.28 3.22 -10.01
CA ASN A 75 13.00 1.98 -10.24
C ASN A 75 12.50 1.29 -11.52
N GLU A 76 12.95 0.08 -11.80
CA GLU A 76 12.56 -0.71 -12.98
C GLU A 76 11.08 -1.12 -13.02
N PHE A 77 10.34 -1.02 -11.90
CA PHE A 77 8.95 -1.45 -11.80
C PHE A 77 7.95 -0.30 -11.70
N GLY A 78 8.38 0.95 -11.51
CA GLY A 78 7.44 2.04 -11.42
C GLY A 78 8.00 3.33 -10.86
N GLY A 79 7.08 4.25 -10.55
CA GLY A 79 7.35 5.53 -9.92
C GLY A 79 7.00 5.55 -8.43
N HIS A 80 7.35 6.64 -7.75
CA HIS A 80 6.99 6.87 -6.36
C HIS A 80 6.65 8.33 -6.14
N GLU A 81 5.45 8.60 -5.63
CA GLU A 81 5.00 9.95 -5.34
C GLU A 81 4.10 9.94 -4.10
N PHE A 82 4.24 10.93 -3.21
CA PHE A 82 3.42 11.08 -2.00
C PHE A 82 3.18 9.76 -1.22
N PHE A 83 4.23 8.94 -1.06
CA PHE A 83 4.20 7.62 -0.40
C PHE A 83 3.45 6.51 -1.14
N TRP A 84 3.00 6.73 -2.37
CA TRP A 84 2.47 5.71 -3.25
C TRP A 84 3.52 5.22 -4.24
N TRP A 85 3.59 3.92 -4.42
CA TRP A 85 4.26 3.28 -5.55
C TRP A 85 3.26 3.27 -6.70
N ILE A 86 3.67 3.70 -7.87
CA ILE A 86 2.77 3.99 -9.00
C ILE A 86 3.23 3.20 -10.20
N ALA A 87 2.31 2.45 -10.82
CA ALA A 87 2.60 1.69 -12.02
C ALA A 87 2.96 2.61 -13.19
N LEU A 88 4.02 2.25 -13.92
CA LEU A 88 4.38 2.83 -15.19
C LEU A 88 4.35 1.72 -16.24
N ASP A 89 3.61 1.95 -17.33
CA ASP A 89 3.41 0.96 -18.39
C ASP A 89 2.92 -0.41 -17.88
N GLY A 90 2.01 -0.39 -16.89
CA GLY A 90 1.47 -1.59 -16.26
C GLY A 90 2.41 -2.27 -15.27
N SER A 91 3.65 -1.80 -15.15
CA SER A 91 4.68 -2.39 -14.29
C SER A 91 4.66 -1.76 -12.90
N LEU A 92 4.52 -2.60 -11.87
CA LEU A 92 4.63 -2.25 -10.46
C LEU A 92 5.21 -3.40 -9.64
N TYR A 93 5.02 -4.62 -10.09
CA TYR A 93 5.55 -5.85 -9.49
C TYR A 93 6.14 -6.75 -10.57
N PRO A 94 7.18 -7.55 -10.26
CA PRO A 94 7.73 -8.50 -11.21
C PRO A 94 6.66 -9.47 -11.74
N GLY A 95 6.67 -9.71 -13.04
CA GLY A 95 5.91 -10.78 -13.69
C GLY A 95 4.40 -10.56 -13.83
N VAL A 96 3.87 -9.36 -13.53
CA VAL A 96 2.45 -9.08 -13.66
C VAL A 96 2.19 -7.67 -14.19
N ASP A 97 1.25 -7.56 -15.12
CA ASP A 97 0.68 -6.29 -15.55
C ASP A 97 -0.52 -5.95 -14.65
N VAL A 98 -0.40 -4.86 -13.89
CA VAL A 98 -1.43 -4.39 -12.95
C VAL A 98 -2.25 -3.22 -13.50
N GLY A 99 -2.04 -2.85 -14.76
CA GLY A 99 -2.66 -1.71 -15.42
C GLY A 99 -1.94 -0.38 -15.15
N ASN A 100 -1.98 0.51 -16.13
CA ASN A 100 -1.23 1.77 -16.14
C ASN A 100 -1.62 2.76 -15.04
N ARG A 101 -2.77 2.58 -14.42
CA ARG A 101 -3.26 3.46 -13.35
C ARG A 101 -3.21 2.81 -11.97
N ALA A 102 -2.51 1.69 -11.85
CA ALA A 102 -2.37 1.02 -10.57
C ALA A 102 -1.39 1.77 -9.67
N TYR A 103 -1.64 1.73 -8.38
CA TYR A 103 -0.77 2.26 -7.35
C TYR A 103 -0.89 1.44 -6.08
N ALA A 104 0.15 1.50 -5.24
CA ALA A 104 0.20 0.68 -4.04
C ALA A 104 0.91 1.35 -2.87
N ALA A 105 0.48 1.03 -1.66
CA ALA A 105 1.25 1.25 -0.45
C ALA A 105 1.98 -0.04 -0.07
N HIS A 106 3.29 0.06 0.15
CA HIS A 106 4.14 -1.05 0.58
C HIS A 106 4.58 -0.84 2.02
N GLY A 107 4.44 -1.86 2.83
CA GLY A 107 4.89 -1.90 4.21
C GLY A 107 5.90 -3.01 4.46
N ALA A 108 6.80 -2.79 5.42
CA ALA A 108 7.81 -3.77 5.80
C ALA A 108 7.20 -5.14 6.12
N GLY A 109 7.84 -6.21 5.69
CA GLY A 109 7.41 -7.59 5.94
C GLY A 109 6.39 -8.13 4.95
N GLY A 110 6.07 -7.40 3.85
CA GLY A 110 5.14 -7.86 2.83
C GLY A 110 3.68 -7.43 3.10
N HIS A 111 3.48 -6.26 3.66
CA HIS A 111 2.16 -5.64 3.74
C HIS A 111 1.92 -4.82 2.48
N TYR A 112 0.83 -5.09 1.78
CA TYR A 112 0.47 -4.39 0.54
C TYR A 112 -0.98 -3.93 0.57
N ILE A 113 -1.22 -2.72 0.03
CA ILE A 113 -2.52 -2.25 -0.44
C ILE A 113 -2.33 -1.91 -1.90
N THR A 114 -2.84 -2.71 -2.80
CA THR A 114 -2.74 -2.45 -4.24
C THR A 114 -4.10 -2.05 -4.78
N VAL A 115 -4.17 -0.91 -5.41
CA VAL A 115 -5.36 -0.35 -6.04
C VAL A 115 -5.17 -0.39 -7.55
N MET A 116 -6.05 -1.08 -8.23
CA MET A 116 -6.02 -1.32 -9.68
C MET A 116 -7.30 -0.78 -10.34
N PRO A 117 -7.33 0.52 -10.69
CA PRO A 117 -8.55 1.15 -11.23
C PRO A 117 -9.07 0.52 -12.52
N GLU A 118 -8.20 0.05 -13.41
CA GLU A 118 -8.59 -0.60 -14.66
C GLU A 118 -9.33 -1.92 -14.44
N TYR A 119 -9.11 -2.54 -13.30
CA TYR A 119 -9.75 -3.80 -12.93
C TYR A 119 -10.88 -3.61 -11.91
N ASP A 120 -11.16 -2.38 -11.47
CA ASP A 120 -12.07 -2.07 -10.35
C ASP A 120 -11.77 -2.93 -9.12
N LEU A 121 -10.49 -3.05 -8.76
CA LEU A 121 -10.01 -4.02 -7.78
C LEU A 121 -9.07 -3.38 -6.75
N VAL A 122 -9.24 -3.78 -5.50
CA VAL A 122 -8.30 -3.55 -4.40
C VAL A 122 -7.86 -4.89 -3.84
N VAL A 123 -6.57 -5.11 -3.78
CA VAL A 123 -5.99 -6.29 -3.12
C VAL A 123 -5.18 -5.86 -1.91
N VAL A 124 -5.43 -6.50 -0.78
CA VAL A 124 -4.67 -6.30 0.46
C VAL A 124 -4.00 -7.59 0.86
N HIS A 125 -2.70 -7.51 1.08
CA HIS A 125 -1.92 -8.58 1.65
C HIS A 125 -1.34 -8.18 3.00
N ARG A 126 -1.40 -9.08 3.97
CA ARG A 126 -0.84 -8.88 5.29
C ARG A 126 -0.08 -10.09 5.79
N VAL A 127 0.95 -9.82 6.55
CA VAL A 127 1.77 -10.83 7.22
C VAL A 127 1.70 -10.63 8.74
N ASN A 128 1.83 -11.70 9.51
CA ASN A 128 1.99 -11.58 10.95
C ASN A 128 3.44 -11.20 11.29
N THR A 129 3.70 -9.91 11.44
CA THR A 129 5.02 -9.39 11.80
C THR A 129 5.32 -9.46 13.29
N ASN A 130 4.39 -9.91 14.14
CA ASN A 130 4.63 -10.07 15.59
C ASN A 130 5.42 -11.33 15.93
N ASP A 131 5.55 -12.26 15.00
CA ASP A 131 6.37 -13.44 15.15
C ASP A 131 7.86 -13.08 15.05
N ARG A 132 8.51 -12.96 16.18
CA ARG A 132 9.91 -12.55 16.29
C ARG A 132 10.90 -13.61 15.80
N THR A 133 10.45 -14.79 15.42
CA THR A 133 11.32 -15.86 14.92
C THR A 133 11.78 -15.60 13.48
N ILE A 134 11.15 -14.65 12.79
CA ILE A 134 11.48 -14.28 11.41
C ILE A 134 12.13 -12.90 11.42
N PRO A 135 13.37 -12.77 10.94
CA PRO A 135 14.04 -11.48 10.85
C PRO A 135 13.23 -10.50 9.98
N VAL A 136 13.03 -9.29 10.50
CA VAL A 136 12.53 -8.17 9.69
C VAL A 136 13.76 -7.47 9.14
N GLY A 137 14.23 -7.92 8.00
CA GLY A 137 15.31 -7.28 7.24
C GLY A 137 14.85 -6.02 6.51
N GLY A 138 15.74 -5.40 5.75
CA GLY A 138 15.42 -4.30 4.85
C GLY A 138 14.29 -4.63 3.85
N ILE A 139 13.93 -3.70 2.99
CA ILE A 139 12.74 -3.80 2.13
C ILE A 139 12.70 -5.11 1.31
N ASP A 140 13.85 -5.72 1.01
CA ASP A 140 13.96 -6.97 0.26
C ASP A 140 14.68 -8.11 1.02
N GLU A 141 15.40 -7.83 2.09
CA GLU A 141 16.08 -8.85 2.89
C GLU A 141 15.28 -9.17 4.17
N GLY A 142 14.74 -10.38 4.24
CA GLY A 142 13.93 -10.85 5.37
C GLY A 142 12.45 -10.43 5.29
N THR A 143 11.98 -9.96 4.15
CA THR A 143 10.56 -9.78 3.86
C THR A 143 9.91 -11.15 3.74
N ARG A 144 8.84 -11.40 4.49
CA ARG A 144 8.14 -12.69 4.49
C ARG A 144 7.44 -12.98 3.17
N VAL A 145 7.07 -11.91 2.45
CA VAL A 145 6.53 -11.99 1.09
C VAL A 145 7.19 -10.89 0.28
N THR A 146 7.98 -11.29 -0.68
CA THR A 146 8.67 -10.39 -1.61
C THR A 146 7.70 -9.78 -2.61
N SER A 147 8.11 -8.72 -3.28
CA SER A 147 7.35 -8.14 -4.39
C SER A 147 7.15 -9.12 -5.55
N ALA A 148 8.08 -10.05 -5.77
CA ALA A 148 7.95 -11.09 -6.79
C ALA A 148 6.86 -12.12 -6.43
N GLU A 149 6.90 -12.69 -5.22
CA GLU A 149 5.88 -13.63 -4.75
C GLU A 149 4.49 -12.99 -4.70
N TYR A 150 4.42 -11.72 -4.31
CA TYR A 150 3.16 -10.98 -4.35
C TYR A 150 2.70 -10.71 -5.78
N GLY A 151 3.61 -10.43 -6.70
CA GLY A 151 3.32 -10.31 -8.14
C GLY A 151 2.74 -11.59 -8.72
N GLU A 152 3.29 -12.76 -8.38
CA GLU A 152 2.74 -14.08 -8.76
C GLU A 152 1.30 -14.26 -8.24
N LEU A 153 1.05 -13.90 -6.98
CA LEU A 153 -0.30 -13.95 -6.41
C LEU A 153 -1.27 -13.04 -7.17
N LEU A 154 -0.85 -11.81 -7.49
CA LEU A 154 -1.68 -10.88 -8.27
C LEU A 154 -1.96 -11.42 -9.67
N ALA A 155 -0.98 -12.04 -10.33
CA ALA A 155 -1.16 -12.65 -11.64
C ALA A 155 -2.23 -13.75 -11.60
N LEU A 156 -2.23 -14.61 -10.57
CA LEU A 156 -3.25 -15.63 -10.36
C LEU A 156 -4.64 -15.03 -10.11
N ILE A 157 -4.72 -13.98 -9.28
CA ILE A 157 -5.98 -13.28 -9.00
C ILE A 157 -6.55 -12.66 -10.29
N LEU A 158 -5.71 -12.00 -11.08
CA LEU A 158 -6.15 -11.36 -12.33
C LEU A 158 -6.57 -12.41 -13.38
N ALA A 159 -5.84 -13.53 -13.48
CA ALA A 159 -6.18 -14.64 -14.38
C ALA A 159 -7.51 -15.33 -14.00
N ALA A 160 -7.86 -15.36 -12.73
CA ALA A 160 -9.10 -15.98 -12.26
C ALA A 160 -10.34 -15.10 -12.46
N ARG A 161 -10.20 -13.85 -12.91
CA ARG A 161 -11.33 -12.98 -13.15
C ARG A 161 -12.10 -13.39 -14.41
N PRO A 162 -13.45 -13.25 -14.39
CA PRO A 162 -14.22 -13.43 -15.62
C PRO A 162 -13.70 -12.48 -16.70
N ARG A 163 -13.50 -12.97 -17.91
CA ARG A 163 -13.23 -12.10 -19.08
C ARG A 163 -14.50 -11.28 -19.33
N GLN A 164 -14.36 -9.98 -19.26
CA GLN A 164 -15.44 -9.06 -19.65
C GLN A 164 -15.55 -8.99 -21.18
#